data_45e08804bba181ebae85f47f33f6e33c
#
_entry.id   45e08804bba181ebae85f47f33f6e33c
#
_cell.length_a   1.000
_cell.length_b   1.000
_cell.length_c   1.000
_cell.angle_alpha   90.00
_cell.angle_beta   90.00
_cell.angle_gamma   90.00
#
_symmetry.space_group_name_H-M   'P 1'
#
loop_
_entity.id
_entity.type
_entity.pdbx_description
1 polymer ?
#
loop_
_entity_poly.entity_id
_entity_poly.type
_entity_poly.pdbx_seq_one_letter_code
_entity_poly.pdbx_strand_id
1 'polypeptide(L)'
;MSDSAVDSSPTPPTIEDPEVVVVGAGLSGLVAATELTAAGRRVVLLDQEPAASLGGQAWWSFGGLFLVGSPEQRRMGVTDSAELAFDDWLGSAQFAPGADRGEGPDRHGYAWAQGFVDFAAGEMRGWLHDKGVRWFPLVQWAERGGYPVRSGADGSAAGAHGNSVPRFHVTWGTGPGILEPFVRAALDARAAGLLDVRFRHRVTSLVVTDGAVTGVRAEVLAPSDAGRGVPSSRDVVGEVEIAASAVVVTSGGIGANHELVRSRWPQTAGRLPARMLSGVPDSTDGLMIGVAADAGAALVHEDRMWHYPEGIANHSPVWTDHGIRILPGPSSLWLDADGNRLPAPLFPGFDALGALQHVTERGDDHSWFVLNKAIMESEFALSGSEQNPDLTGKDVRLLAQRVLPGAVGPVARFAEQSPEFVWADTPEELAARMNALVEATPGSRGHVDPAALARVVRLRDEQVRTGLGKDPQVVATAMARRYRVDRLIRVSPPRPLTAPKDGPLLAVRLSVLTRKTLGGLWTDTSARVLRADGSVLPGLWAAGEAAGFGGGGVHGHRALEGTFLGGCLYSGRVAGRAVAADLG
;
A
#
# COMPACT_ATOMS: atom_id res chain seq x y z
N MET A 1 6.97 11.12 -21.56
CA MET A 1 6.38 12.47 -21.72
C MET A 1 7.48 13.44 -21.35
N SER A 2 7.87 14.32 -22.26
CA SER A 2 8.98 15.27 -22.07
C SER A 2 8.64 16.31 -21.01
N ASP A 3 9.59 16.58 -20.13
CA ASP A 3 9.54 17.56 -19.02
C ASP A 3 9.42 19.04 -19.42
N SER A 4 8.99 19.35 -20.63
CA SER A 4 9.06 20.72 -21.16
C SER A 4 7.73 21.47 -21.30
N ALA A 5 6.64 21.00 -20.67
CA ALA A 5 5.31 21.63 -20.86
C ALA A 5 4.79 22.44 -19.65
N VAL A 6 5.63 22.83 -18.70
CA VAL A 6 5.17 23.58 -17.51
C VAL A 6 5.50 25.07 -17.57
N ASP A 7 6.19 25.56 -18.60
CA ASP A 7 6.75 26.92 -18.55
C ASP A 7 6.41 27.80 -19.75
N SER A 8 5.15 28.22 -19.86
CA SER A 8 4.76 29.46 -20.57
C SER A 8 3.32 29.91 -20.32
N SER A 9 2.66 29.44 -19.28
CA SER A 9 1.34 29.97 -18.88
C SER A 9 1.51 31.20 -17.99
N PRO A 10 0.64 32.23 -18.10
CA PRO A 10 0.65 33.37 -17.17
C PRO A 10 0.60 32.86 -15.74
N THR A 11 1.36 33.49 -14.84
CA THR A 11 1.37 33.18 -13.42
C THR A 11 -0.09 33.11 -12.94
N PRO A 12 -0.57 31.93 -12.50
CA PRO A 12 -1.97 31.81 -12.11
C PRO A 12 -2.24 32.73 -10.91
N PRO A 13 -3.49 33.22 -10.77
CA PRO A 13 -3.84 34.11 -9.69
C PRO A 13 -3.61 33.42 -8.34
N THR A 14 -2.90 34.08 -7.45
CA THR A 14 -2.76 33.68 -6.04
C THR A 14 -4.11 33.87 -5.36
N ILE A 15 -4.64 32.84 -4.70
CA ILE A 15 -5.84 32.94 -3.87
C ILE A 15 -5.41 33.48 -2.51
N GLU A 16 -5.75 34.75 -2.21
CA GLU A 16 -5.39 35.42 -0.93
C GLU A 16 -6.35 34.97 0.19
N ASP A 17 -7.64 34.84 -0.10
CA ASP A 17 -8.69 34.47 0.86
C ASP A 17 -9.31 33.12 0.47
N PRO A 18 -8.66 31.98 0.73
CA PRO A 18 -9.24 30.68 0.45
C PRO A 18 -10.35 30.35 1.44
N GLU A 19 -11.39 29.66 0.96
CA GLU A 19 -12.40 29.09 1.84
C GLU A 19 -11.86 27.79 2.49
N VAL A 20 -11.02 27.05 1.75
CA VAL A 20 -10.48 25.77 2.18
C VAL A 20 -8.98 25.67 1.94
N VAL A 21 -8.25 25.17 2.93
CA VAL A 21 -6.87 24.73 2.78
C VAL A 21 -6.83 23.20 2.77
N VAL A 22 -6.25 22.60 1.74
CA VAL A 22 -5.95 21.16 1.67
C VAL A 22 -4.45 20.97 1.88
N VAL A 23 -4.05 20.12 2.83
CA VAL A 23 -2.66 19.86 3.18
C VAL A 23 -2.22 18.50 2.67
N GLY A 24 -1.38 18.48 1.62
CA GLY A 24 -0.88 17.30 0.93
C GLY A 24 -1.51 17.12 -0.45
N ALA A 25 -0.69 17.23 -1.51
CA ALA A 25 -1.09 17.09 -2.90
C ALA A 25 -1.00 15.62 -3.40
N GLY A 26 -1.24 14.65 -2.50
CA GLY A 26 -1.41 13.24 -2.82
C GLY A 26 -2.79 12.96 -3.44
N LEU A 27 -3.08 11.67 -3.69
CA LEU A 27 -4.35 11.26 -4.34
C LEU A 27 -5.58 11.78 -3.60
N SER A 28 -5.64 11.65 -2.26
CA SER A 28 -6.81 12.11 -1.48
C SER A 28 -6.99 13.62 -1.55
N GLY A 29 -5.88 14.38 -1.48
CA GLY A 29 -5.91 15.84 -1.58
C GLY A 29 -6.39 16.32 -2.95
N LEU A 30 -5.90 15.68 -4.02
CA LEU A 30 -6.36 15.99 -5.39
C LEU A 30 -7.83 15.65 -5.60
N VAL A 31 -8.32 14.53 -5.01
CA VAL A 31 -9.74 14.18 -5.07
C VAL A 31 -10.59 15.17 -4.27
N ALA A 32 -10.18 15.52 -3.04
CA ALA A 32 -10.89 16.50 -2.21
C ALA A 32 -10.94 17.88 -2.91
N ALA A 33 -9.81 18.35 -3.44
CA ALA A 33 -9.75 19.59 -4.20
C ALA A 33 -10.65 19.57 -5.44
N THR A 34 -10.75 18.41 -6.14
CA THR A 34 -11.65 18.24 -7.30
C THR A 34 -13.11 18.39 -6.89
N GLU A 35 -13.56 17.77 -5.80
CA GLU A 35 -14.95 17.87 -5.33
C GLU A 35 -15.27 19.31 -4.82
N LEU A 36 -14.31 19.93 -4.10
CA LEU A 36 -14.45 21.30 -3.61
C LEU A 36 -14.57 22.33 -4.74
N THR A 37 -13.67 22.28 -5.71
CA THR A 37 -13.65 23.21 -6.84
C THR A 37 -14.84 22.99 -7.78
N ALA A 38 -15.30 21.74 -7.92
CA ALA A 38 -16.55 21.43 -8.64
C ALA A 38 -17.79 22.04 -7.95
N ALA A 39 -17.75 22.24 -6.62
CA ALA A 39 -18.76 22.96 -5.85
C ALA A 39 -18.55 24.48 -5.83
N GLY A 40 -17.58 25.02 -6.58
CA GLY A 40 -17.28 26.43 -6.69
C GLY A 40 -16.44 27.00 -5.54
N ARG A 41 -15.86 26.18 -4.66
CA ARG A 41 -15.05 26.63 -3.52
C ARG A 41 -13.65 27.07 -3.95
N ARG A 42 -13.13 28.13 -3.32
CA ARG A 42 -11.76 28.59 -3.52
C ARG A 42 -10.82 27.83 -2.59
N VAL A 43 -9.89 27.09 -3.18
CA VAL A 43 -9.02 26.13 -2.48
C VAL A 43 -7.55 26.51 -2.63
N VAL A 44 -6.81 26.49 -1.53
CA VAL A 44 -5.34 26.46 -1.53
C VAL A 44 -4.89 25.03 -1.20
N LEU A 45 -4.12 24.41 -2.07
CA LEU A 45 -3.53 23.08 -1.90
C LEU A 45 -2.04 23.21 -1.63
N LEU A 46 -1.60 22.81 -0.44
CA LEU A 46 -0.22 22.92 0.03
C LEU A 46 0.51 21.58 -0.06
N ASP A 47 1.75 21.60 -0.51
CA ASP A 47 2.63 20.43 -0.44
C ASP A 47 4.07 20.86 -0.10
N GLN A 48 4.74 20.07 0.75
CA GLN A 48 6.13 20.32 1.13
C GLN A 48 7.13 19.96 0.02
N GLU A 49 6.75 19.09 -0.91
CA GLU A 49 7.60 18.62 -1.99
C GLU A 49 7.54 19.55 -3.22
N PRO A 50 8.50 19.44 -4.17
CA PRO A 50 8.45 20.15 -5.44
C PRO A 50 7.34 19.61 -6.34
N ALA A 51 6.96 20.39 -7.36
CA ALA A 51 5.92 20.04 -8.33
C ALA A 51 6.11 18.69 -9.00
N ALA A 52 7.35 18.24 -9.16
CA ALA A 52 7.68 16.92 -9.68
C ALA A 52 7.04 15.79 -8.85
N SER A 53 6.78 15.99 -7.56
CA SER A 53 6.21 15.01 -6.63
C SER A 53 4.67 15.04 -6.53
N LEU A 54 3.99 15.85 -7.36
CA LEU A 54 2.53 15.92 -7.42
C LEU A 54 1.90 14.51 -7.55
N GLY A 55 0.91 14.20 -6.71
CA GLY A 55 0.29 12.87 -6.61
C GLY A 55 0.85 12.00 -5.48
N GLY A 56 1.95 12.44 -4.84
CA GLY A 56 2.54 11.79 -3.66
C GLY A 56 2.87 10.32 -3.88
N GLN A 57 2.77 9.51 -2.83
CA GLN A 57 3.10 8.08 -2.89
C GLN A 57 2.17 7.25 -3.79
N ALA A 58 0.98 7.74 -4.14
CA ALA A 58 0.07 7.03 -5.05
C ALA A 58 0.66 6.85 -6.44
N TRP A 59 1.54 7.77 -6.88
CA TRP A 59 2.25 7.67 -8.15
C TRP A 59 3.12 6.39 -8.23
N TRP A 60 3.77 6.02 -7.11
CA TRP A 60 4.66 4.86 -7.02
C TRP A 60 3.92 3.54 -6.87
N SER A 61 2.58 3.56 -6.84
CA SER A 61 1.79 2.34 -6.64
C SER A 61 1.67 1.49 -7.90
N PHE A 62 1.46 0.18 -7.71
CA PHE A 62 1.09 -0.74 -8.79
C PHE A 62 -0.31 -0.45 -9.39
N GLY A 63 -1.10 0.42 -8.74
CA GLY A 63 -2.38 0.87 -9.26
C GLY A 63 -3.52 -0.11 -9.09
N GLY A 64 -3.49 -0.95 -8.06
CA GLY A 64 -4.58 -1.88 -7.78
C GLY A 64 -5.76 -1.25 -7.06
N LEU A 65 -6.98 -1.53 -7.52
CA LEU A 65 -8.23 -1.11 -6.91
C LEU A 65 -9.08 -2.32 -6.52
N PHE A 66 -9.67 -2.25 -5.33
CA PHE A 66 -10.66 -3.21 -4.84
C PHE A 66 -12.03 -2.87 -5.44
N LEU A 67 -12.49 -3.66 -6.41
CA LEU A 67 -13.82 -3.51 -7.00
C LEU A 67 -14.62 -4.79 -6.80
N VAL A 68 -15.92 -4.64 -6.55
CA VAL A 68 -16.84 -5.72 -6.22
C VAL A 68 -17.88 -5.89 -7.33
N GLY A 69 -18.15 -7.13 -7.74
CA GLY A 69 -19.15 -7.45 -8.75
C GLY A 69 -18.88 -6.82 -10.12
N SER A 70 -17.62 -6.59 -10.47
CA SER A 70 -17.22 -5.88 -11.69
C SER A 70 -17.52 -6.67 -12.97
N PRO A 71 -17.63 -5.99 -14.12
CA PRO A 71 -17.71 -6.68 -15.41
C PRO A 71 -16.48 -7.54 -15.70
N GLU A 72 -15.31 -7.14 -15.20
CA GLU A 72 -14.05 -7.87 -15.32
C GLU A 72 -14.11 -9.20 -14.54
N GLN A 73 -14.60 -9.19 -13.30
CA GLN A 73 -14.83 -10.39 -12.49
C GLN A 73 -15.79 -11.34 -13.19
N ARG A 74 -16.94 -10.84 -13.65
CA ARG A 74 -17.94 -11.68 -14.36
C ARG A 74 -17.37 -12.36 -15.61
N ARG A 75 -16.55 -11.64 -16.40
CA ARG A 75 -15.84 -12.22 -17.58
C ARG A 75 -14.85 -13.31 -17.20
N MET A 76 -14.30 -13.27 -15.99
CA MET A 76 -13.39 -14.30 -15.45
C MET A 76 -14.13 -15.44 -14.75
N GLY A 77 -15.47 -15.43 -14.72
CA GLY A 77 -16.29 -16.43 -14.03
C GLY A 77 -16.29 -16.28 -12.51
N VAL A 78 -15.97 -15.09 -12.00
CA VAL A 78 -15.98 -14.78 -10.58
C VAL A 78 -17.35 -14.20 -10.21
N THR A 79 -18.05 -14.85 -9.27
CA THR A 79 -19.26 -14.32 -8.63
C THR A 79 -18.86 -13.59 -7.36
N ASP A 80 -19.30 -12.34 -7.21
CA ASP A 80 -18.98 -11.49 -6.07
C ASP A 80 -20.17 -10.59 -5.73
N SER A 81 -20.29 -10.19 -4.46
CA SER A 81 -21.33 -9.29 -3.97
C SER A 81 -20.80 -8.37 -2.87
N ALA A 82 -21.57 -7.31 -2.56
CA ALA A 82 -21.24 -6.40 -1.47
C ALA A 82 -21.24 -7.14 -0.13
N GLU A 83 -22.19 -8.04 0.11
CA GLU A 83 -22.28 -8.84 1.34
C GLU A 83 -21.02 -9.70 1.52
N LEU A 84 -20.62 -10.47 0.49
CA LEU A 84 -19.41 -11.29 0.55
C LEU A 84 -18.15 -10.45 0.75
N ALA A 85 -18.08 -9.27 0.11
CA ALA A 85 -16.95 -8.37 0.25
C ALA A 85 -16.89 -7.77 1.67
N PHE A 86 -18.03 -7.48 2.26
CA PHE A 86 -18.10 -6.96 3.62
C PHE A 86 -17.78 -8.03 4.66
N ASP A 87 -18.23 -9.28 4.46
CA ASP A 87 -17.85 -10.42 5.31
C ASP A 87 -16.33 -10.65 5.29
N ASP A 88 -15.69 -10.60 4.11
CA ASP A 88 -14.23 -10.66 3.98
C ASP A 88 -13.55 -9.50 4.71
N TRP A 89 -14.13 -8.30 4.65
CA TRP A 89 -13.62 -7.14 5.38
C TRP A 89 -13.69 -7.33 6.89
N LEU A 90 -14.84 -7.74 7.40
CA LEU A 90 -15.04 -8.00 8.84
C LEU A 90 -14.08 -9.08 9.35
N GLY A 91 -13.92 -10.17 8.59
CA GLY A 91 -12.98 -11.23 8.92
C GLY A 91 -11.54 -10.75 8.97
N SER A 92 -11.15 -9.81 8.10
CA SER A 92 -9.80 -9.23 8.06
C SER A 92 -9.61 -8.13 9.12
N ALA A 93 -10.53 -7.20 9.23
CA ALA A 93 -10.43 -6.05 10.13
C ALA A 93 -10.50 -6.44 11.61
N GLN A 94 -11.29 -7.45 11.95
CA GLN A 94 -11.47 -7.93 13.32
C GLN A 94 -11.82 -6.78 14.29
N PHE A 95 -12.85 -6.01 13.95
CA PHE A 95 -13.32 -4.91 14.77
C PHE A 95 -13.72 -5.36 16.18
N ALA A 96 -13.53 -4.48 17.15
CA ALA A 96 -13.94 -4.72 18.52
C ALA A 96 -15.47 -4.99 18.61
N PRO A 97 -15.92 -5.84 19.55
CA PRO A 97 -17.34 -6.09 19.80
C PRO A 97 -18.11 -4.79 20.02
N GLY A 98 -19.29 -4.68 19.42
CA GLY A 98 -20.15 -3.50 19.51
C GLY A 98 -19.93 -2.45 18.41
N ALA A 99 -18.90 -2.59 17.59
CA ALA A 99 -18.66 -1.66 16.48
C ALA A 99 -19.85 -1.59 15.49
N ASP A 100 -20.52 -2.72 15.27
CA ASP A 100 -21.74 -2.88 14.47
C ASP A 100 -22.95 -2.13 15.06
N ARG A 101 -22.94 -1.85 16.37
CA ARG A 101 -23.98 -1.08 17.07
C ARG A 101 -23.59 0.38 17.32
N GLY A 102 -22.48 0.83 16.75
CA GLY A 102 -21.98 2.19 16.93
C GLY A 102 -21.24 2.42 18.27
N GLU A 103 -20.77 1.34 18.90
CA GLU A 103 -20.08 1.37 20.20
C GLU A 103 -18.56 1.18 20.03
N GLY A 104 -17.81 1.62 21.05
CA GLY A 104 -16.38 1.39 21.12
C GLY A 104 -15.52 2.18 20.15
N PRO A 105 -14.20 1.89 20.12
CA PRO A 105 -13.24 2.65 19.30
C PRO A 105 -13.39 2.40 17.81
N ASP A 106 -13.87 1.22 17.41
CA ASP A 106 -13.99 0.82 16.01
C ASP A 106 -15.34 1.20 15.36
N ARG A 107 -16.27 1.89 16.10
CA ARG A 107 -17.61 2.24 15.58
C ARG A 107 -17.59 2.99 14.25
N HIS A 108 -16.67 3.94 14.10
CA HIS A 108 -16.53 4.69 12.86
C HIS A 108 -15.80 3.86 11.79
N GLY A 109 -14.82 3.04 12.18
CA GLY A 109 -14.12 2.13 11.27
C GLY A 109 -15.06 1.14 10.60
N TYR A 110 -15.98 0.56 11.35
CA TYR A 110 -17.03 -0.33 10.83
C TYR A 110 -17.93 0.39 9.80
N ALA A 111 -18.40 1.58 10.14
CA ALA A 111 -19.28 2.35 9.25
C ALA A 111 -18.53 2.82 7.98
N TRP A 112 -17.25 3.21 8.10
CA TRP A 112 -16.40 3.54 6.95
C TRP A 112 -16.18 2.33 6.05
N ALA A 113 -15.95 1.13 6.62
CA ALA A 113 -15.77 -0.10 5.87
C ALA A 113 -17.01 -0.45 5.06
N GLN A 114 -18.20 -0.37 5.67
CA GLN A 114 -19.46 -0.59 4.98
C GLN A 114 -19.66 0.41 3.83
N GLY A 115 -19.48 1.71 4.09
CA GLY A 115 -19.62 2.75 3.07
C GLY A 115 -18.60 2.58 1.92
N PHE A 116 -17.36 2.14 2.22
CA PHE A 116 -16.38 1.84 1.19
C PHE A 116 -16.80 0.63 0.33
N VAL A 117 -17.28 -0.45 0.94
CA VAL A 117 -17.74 -1.64 0.20
C VAL A 117 -18.93 -1.29 -0.69
N ASP A 118 -19.89 -0.50 -0.18
CA ASP A 118 -21.03 -0.02 -0.97
C ASP A 118 -20.55 0.83 -2.16
N PHE A 119 -19.58 1.71 -1.96
CA PHE A 119 -18.97 2.50 -3.03
C PHE A 119 -18.24 1.62 -4.05
N ALA A 120 -17.47 0.63 -3.60
CA ALA A 120 -16.70 -0.28 -4.45
C ALA A 120 -17.58 -1.24 -5.27
N ALA A 121 -18.73 -1.63 -4.73
CA ALA A 121 -19.74 -2.45 -5.40
C ALA A 121 -20.68 -1.63 -6.31
N GLY A 122 -20.83 -0.34 -6.00
CA GLY A 122 -21.76 0.57 -6.67
C GLY A 122 -21.08 1.47 -7.69
N GLU A 123 -20.88 2.73 -7.31
CA GLU A 123 -20.55 3.80 -8.25
C GLU A 123 -19.05 3.93 -8.58
N MET A 124 -18.14 3.42 -7.76
CA MET A 124 -16.69 3.67 -7.87
C MET A 124 -16.16 3.39 -9.28
N ARG A 125 -16.50 2.22 -9.82
CA ARG A 125 -16.01 1.82 -11.15
C ARG A 125 -16.55 2.74 -12.25
N GLY A 126 -17.84 3.05 -12.23
CA GLY A 126 -18.48 3.96 -13.19
C GLY A 126 -17.88 5.36 -13.12
N TRP A 127 -17.81 5.92 -11.92
CA TRP A 127 -17.25 7.25 -11.67
C TRP A 127 -15.80 7.40 -12.16
N LEU A 128 -14.95 6.40 -11.92
CA LEU A 128 -13.57 6.41 -12.42
C LEU A 128 -13.50 6.21 -13.93
N HIS A 129 -14.36 5.33 -14.49
CA HIS A 129 -14.43 5.11 -15.92
C HIS A 129 -14.81 6.38 -16.69
N ASP A 130 -15.79 7.14 -16.17
CA ASP A 130 -16.23 8.41 -16.77
C ASP A 130 -15.14 9.48 -16.74
N LYS A 131 -14.28 9.42 -15.72
CA LYS A 131 -13.07 10.27 -15.63
C LYS A 131 -11.91 9.79 -16.53
N GLY A 132 -12.06 8.69 -17.27
CA GLY A 132 -11.04 8.18 -18.19
C GLY A 132 -10.17 7.06 -17.65
N VAL A 133 -10.34 6.63 -16.40
CA VAL A 133 -9.58 5.50 -15.85
C VAL A 133 -10.00 4.20 -16.55
N ARG A 134 -9.03 3.36 -16.86
CA ARG A 134 -9.23 2.04 -17.47
C ARG A 134 -8.48 0.99 -16.67
N TRP A 135 -8.93 -0.26 -16.78
CA TRP A 135 -8.33 -1.39 -16.06
C TRP A 135 -7.74 -2.39 -17.02
N PHE A 136 -6.69 -3.05 -16.58
CA PHE A 136 -6.21 -4.25 -17.23
C PHE A 136 -7.31 -5.33 -17.16
N PRO A 137 -7.54 -6.10 -18.23
CA PRO A 137 -8.74 -6.94 -18.31
C PRO A 137 -8.73 -8.18 -17.42
N LEU A 138 -7.66 -8.40 -16.64
CA LEU A 138 -7.51 -9.54 -15.74
C LEU A 138 -7.58 -9.06 -14.28
N VAL A 139 -8.44 -9.71 -13.50
CA VAL A 139 -8.57 -9.45 -12.06
C VAL A 139 -7.60 -10.34 -11.30
N GLN A 140 -6.73 -9.77 -10.49
CA GLN A 140 -5.76 -10.53 -9.72
C GLN A 140 -6.31 -10.92 -8.34
N TRP A 141 -5.81 -12.04 -7.84
CA TRP A 141 -6.06 -12.48 -6.47
C TRP A 141 -4.82 -12.17 -5.63
N ALA A 142 -4.75 -10.94 -5.12
CA ALA A 142 -3.52 -10.39 -4.55
C ALA A 142 -3.10 -11.10 -3.26
N GLU A 143 -4.03 -11.30 -2.33
CA GLU A 143 -3.87 -12.11 -1.13
C GLU A 143 -5.10 -12.99 -0.94
N ARG A 144 -4.87 -14.26 -0.61
CA ARG A 144 -5.94 -15.21 -0.39
C ARG A 144 -6.35 -15.29 1.08
N GLY A 145 -5.51 -14.73 1.97
CA GLY A 145 -5.68 -14.83 3.40
C GLY A 145 -5.35 -16.23 3.96
N GLY A 146 -5.56 -16.36 5.25
CA GLY A 146 -5.33 -17.59 5.99
C GLY A 146 -6.59 -18.41 6.23
N TYR A 147 -6.51 -19.28 7.23
CA TYR A 147 -7.67 -20.03 7.73
C TYR A 147 -8.60 -19.11 8.53
N PRO A 148 -9.87 -19.53 8.75
CA PRO A 148 -10.75 -18.86 9.68
C PRO A 148 -10.04 -18.65 11.01
N VAL A 149 -10.06 -17.42 11.51
CA VAL A 149 -9.55 -17.12 12.85
C VAL A 149 -10.45 -17.88 13.84
N ARG A 150 -9.85 -18.51 14.85
CA ARG A 150 -10.63 -19.18 15.91
C ARG A 150 -11.59 -18.16 16.52
N SER A 151 -12.80 -18.60 16.80
CA SER A 151 -13.78 -17.84 17.58
C SER A 151 -13.08 -17.20 18.79
N GLY A 152 -13.30 -15.93 19.01
CA GLY A 152 -12.87 -15.27 20.21
C GLY A 152 -13.41 -16.00 21.44
N ALA A 153 -12.86 -15.74 22.62
CA ALA A 153 -13.31 -16.35 23.88
C ALA A 153 -14.81 -16.08 24.17
N ASP A 154 -15.42 -15.17 23.46
CA ASP A 154 -16.84 -14.79 23.49
C ASP A 154 -17.74 -15.55 22.50
N GLY A 155 -17.17 -16.49 21.72
CA GLY A 155 -17.93 -17.27 20.74
C GLY A 155 -18.27 -16.52 19.44
N SER A 156 -17.76 -15.30 19.24
CA SER A 156 -17.91 -14.59 17.97
C SER A 156 -17.20 -15.38 16.87
N ALA A 157 -17.94 -15.74 15.82
CA ALA A 157 -17.37 -16.38 14.63
C ALA A 157 -16.60 -15.32 13.86
N ALA A 158 -15.29 -15.24 14.11
CA ALA A 158 -14.43 -14.52 13.20
C ALA A 158 -14.35 -15.30 11.88
N GLY A 159 -14.78 -14.68 10.80
CA GLY A 159 -14.65 -15.22 9.44
C GLY A 159 -13.18 -15.47 9.06
N ALA A 160 -12.96 -16.10 7.93
CA ALA A 160 -11.63 -16.18 7.34
C ALA A 160 -11.15 -14.77 7.01
N HIS A 161 -9.89 -14.42 7.33
CA HIS A 161 -9.31 -13.18 6.85
C HIS A 161 -8.82 -13.34 5.41
N GLY A 162 -8.85 -12.25 4.64
CA GLY A 162 -8.45 -12.20 3.25
C GLY A 162 -9.63 -12.23 2.27
N ASN A 163 -9.32 -12.30 0.99
CA ASN A 163 -10.33 -12.27 -0.06
C ASN A 163 -10.85 -13.68 -0.40
N SER A 164 -12.15 -13.90 -0.27
CA SER A 164 -12.82 -15.14 -0.74
C SER A 164 -12.77 -15.28 -2.26
N VAL A 165 -12.73 -14.17 -2.98
CA VAL A 165 -12.66 -14.09 -4.45
C VAL A 165 -11.67 -13.01 -4.91
N PRO A 166 -11.17 -13.11 -6.16
CA PRO A 166 -10.30 -12.09 -6.74
C PRO A 166 -11.02 -10.73 -6.86
N ARG A 167 -10.44 -9.65 -6.29
CA ARG A 167 -10.97 -8.29 -6.35
C ARG A 167 -9.94 -7.22 -6.75
N PHE A 168 -8.69 -7.59 -6.97
CA PHE A 168 -7.62 -6.65 -7.26
C PHE A 168 -7.56 -6.33 -8.76
N HIS A 169 -8.05 -5.13 -9.11
CA HIS A 169 -8.11 -4.62 -10.48
C HIS A 169 -6.94 -3.68 -10.74
N VAL A 170 -6.01 -4.07 -11.58
CA VAL A 170 -4.86 -3.23 -11.94
C VAL A 170 -5.29 -2.15 -12.92
N THR A 171 -5.03 -0.91 -12.58
CA THR A 171 -5.30 0.24 -13.44
C THR A 171 -4.33 0.28 -14.61
N TRP A 172 -4.84 0.50 -15.82
CA TRP A 172 -4.04 0.73 -16.99
C TRP A 172 -3.34 2.10 -16.88
N GLY A 173 -2.03 2.08 -16.74
CA GLY A 173 -1.21 3.23 -16.33
C GLY A 173 -0.80 3.22 -14.87
N THR A 174 -1.13 2.16 -14.10
CA THR A 174 -0.77 1.97 -12.69
C THR A 174 -1.16 3.18 -11.81
N GLY A 175 -0.36 3.60 -10.82
CA GLY A 175 -0.59 4.78 -9.99
C GLY A 175 -0.75 6.08 -10.79
N PRO A 176 0.15 6.40 -11.73
CA PRO A 176 -0.03 7.53 -12.66
C PRO A 176 -1.38 7.55 -13.39
N GLY A 177 -1.88 6.37 -13.81
CA GLY A 177 -3.15 6.27 -14.51
C GLY A 177 -4.37 6.56 -13.62
N ILE A 178 -4.27 6.34 -12.31
CA ILE A 178 -5.30 6.75 -11.34
C ILE A 178 -5.24 8.25 -11.09
N LEU A 179 -4.04 8.81 -10.99
CA LEU A 179 -3.80 10.23 -10.71
C LEU A 179 -4.19 11.15 -11.87
N GLU A 180 -3.97 10.70 -13.10
CA GLU A 180 -4.11 11.51 -14.32
C GLU A 180 -5.41 12.36 -14.37
N PRO A 181 -6.62 11.82 -14.13
CA PRO A 181 -7.84 12.61 -14.19
C PRO A 181 -7.93 13.69 -13.10
N PHE A 182 -7.40 13.44 -11.91
CA PHE A 182 -7.43 14.39 -10.80
C PHE A 182 -6.38 15.48 -10.94
N VAL A 183 -5.22 15.15 -11.49
CA VAL A 183 -4.21 16.15 -11.87
C VAL A 183 -4.76 17.07 -12.96
N ARG A 184 -5.45 16.52 -13.97
CA ARG A 184 -6.11 17.31 -15.00
C ARG A 184 -7.17 18.23 -14.42
N ALA A 185 -8.05 17.72 -13.55
CA ALA A 185 -9.07 18.51 -12.87
C ALA A 185 -8.46 19.64 -12.01
N ALA A 186 -7.32 19.38 -11.36
CA ALA A 186 -6.60 20.41 -10.61
C ALA A 186 -6.04 21.50 -11.53
N LEU A 187 -5.50 21.14 -12.70
CA LEU A 187 -5.03 22.12 -13.69
C LEU A 187 -6.20 22.97 -14.24
N ASP A 188 -7.33 22.35 -14.54
CA ASP A 188 -8.53 23.04 -15.01
C ASP A 188 -9.08 24.00 -13.94
N ALA A 189 -9.14 23.55 -12.69
CA ALA A 189 -9.56 24.39 -11.55
C ALA A 189 -8.62 25.57 -11.30
N ARG A 190 -7.31 25.35 -11.47
CA ARG A 190 -6.29 26.40 -11.40
C ARG A 190 -6.50 27.44 -12.51
N ALA A 191 -6.74 27.00 -13.73
CA ALA A 191 -7.04 27.88 -14.86
C ALA A 191 -8.33 28.69 -14.63
N ALA A 192 -9.32 28.11 -13.93
CA ALA A 192 -10.55 28.76 -13.54
C ALA A 192 -10.43 29.71 -12.32
N GLY A 193 -9.25 29.79 -11.68
CA GLY A 193 -9.02 30.62 -10.49
C GLY A 193 -9.66 30.08 -9.20
N LEU A 194 -10.05 28.78 -9.19
CA LEU A 194 -10.65 28.12 -8.02
C LEU A 194 -9.63 27.32 -7.20
N LEU A 195 -8.44 27.02 -7.77
CA LEU A 195 -7.39 26.27 -7.10
C LEU A 195 -6.05 27.00 -7.20
N ASP A 196 -5.38 27.18 -6.08
CA ASP A 196 -3.98 27.62 -5.99
C ASP A 196 -3.14 26.48 -5.39
N VAL A 197 -2.18 25.94 -6.15
CA VAL A 197 -1.30 24.85 -5.68
C VAL A 197 0.04 25.45 -5.32
N ARG A 198 0.38 25.39 -4.03
CA ARG A 198 1.64 25.90 -3.50
C ARG A 198 2.54 24.76 -3.08
N PHE A 199 3.51 24.47 -3.90
CA PHE A 199 4.60 23.55 -3.58
C PHE A 199 5.61 24.20 -2.67
N ARG A 200 6.43 23.40 -2.01
CA ARG A 200 7.47 23.87 -1.07
C ARG A 200 6.89 24.63 0.14
N HIS A 201 5.64 24.31 0.51
CA HIS A 201 4.99 24.83 1.70
C HIS A 201 4.75 23.67 2.69
N ARG A 202 5.52 23.65 3.78
CA ARG A 202 5.45 22.65 4.84
C ARG A 202 4.61 23.19 5.99
N VAL A 203 3.40 22.67 6.15
CA VAL A 203 2.55 23.03 7.28
C VAL A 203 3.15 22.49 8.58
N THR A 204 3.34 23.38 9.55
CA THR A 204 3.98 23.08 10.84
C THR A 204 3.05 23.27 12.04
N SER A 205 1.93 23.98 11.88
CA SER A 205 0.90 24.08 12.91
C SER A 205 -0.46 24.43 12.32
N LEU A 206 -1.52 24.09 13.06
CA LEU A 206 -2.88 24.55 12.81
C LEU A 206 -3.14 25.83 13.62
N VAL A 207 -3.84 26.78 13.01
CA VAL A 207 -4.33 27.97 13.72
C VAL A 207 -5.65 27.60 14.38
N VAL A 208 -5.73 27.74 15.70
CA VAL A 208 -6.94 27.42 16.47
C VAL A 208 -7.46 28.69 17.14
N THR A 209 -8.72 29.04 16.88
CA THR A 209 -9.41 30.19 17.46
C THR A 209 -10.72 29.71 18.06
N ASP A 210 -10.98 30.01 19.33
CA ASP A 210 -12.19 29.63 20.08
C ASP A 210 -12.51 28.12 19.98
N GLY A 211 -11.46 27.29 19.95
CA GLY A 211 -11.58 25.84 19.87
C GLY A 211 -11.90 25.27 18.49
N ALA A 212 -11.89 26.08 17.43
CA ALA A 212 -12.04 25.68 16.06
C ALA A 212 -10.75 25.91 15.26
N VAL A 213 -10.45 25.05 14.28
CA VAL A 213 -9.36 25.27 13.34
C VAL A 213 -9.79 26.30 12.31
N THR A 214 -9.01 27.39 12.20
CA THR A 214 -9.32 28.56 11.36
C THR A 214 -8.20 28.85 10.33
N GLY A 215 -7.24 27.95 10.17
CA GLY A 215 -6.15 28.11 9.22
C GLY A 215 -4.95 27.24 9.53
N VAL A 216 -3.87 27.53 8.84
CA VAL A 216 -2.58 26.84 8.98
C VAL A 216 -1.42 27.82 9.02
N ARG A 217 -0.31 27.44 9.68
CA ARG A 217 1.01 28.05 9.51
C ARG A 217 1.90 27.10 8.75
N ALA A 218 2.61 27.62 7.78
CA ALA A 218 3.51 26.85 6.95
C ALA A 218 4.86 27.55 6.78
N GLU A 219 5.92 26.76 6.80
CA GLU A 219 7.23 27.16 6.34
C GLU A 219 7.29 27.14 4.82
N VAL A 220 7.83 28.20 4.23
CA VAL A 220 8.18 28.25 2.82
C VAL A 220 9.59 27.71 2.67
N LEU A 221 9.72 26.58 1.99
CA LEU A 221 11.01 25.93 1.77
C LEU A 221 11.68 26.48 0.51
N ALA A 222 13.03 26.48 0.51
CA ALA A 222 13.81 26.89 -0.65
C ALA A 222 13.37 26.13 -1.92
N PRO A 223 13.38 26.77 -3.11
CA PRO A 223 13.12 26.08 -4.38
C PRO A 223 13.98 24.82 -4.53
N SER A 224 13.44 23.81 -5.18
CA SER A 224 14.15 22.54 -5.39
C SER A 224 13.81 21.95 -6.75
N ASP A 225 14.85 21.54 -7.48
CA ASP A 225 14.75 20.82 -8.75
C ASP A 225 14.82 19.30 -8.55
N ALA A 226 14.67 18.83 -7.30
CA ALA A 226 14.66 17.40 -7.00
C ALA A 226 13.58 16.68 -7.83
N GLY A 227 13.98 15.58 -8.45
CA GLY A 227 13.06 14.72 -9.18
C GLY A 227 12.04 14.06 -8.24
N ARG A 228 11.04 13.45 -8.82
CA ARG A 228 9.96 12.76 -8.08
C ARG A 228 10.53 11.76 -7.06
N GLY A 229 10.16 11.91 -5.79
CA GLY A 229 10.53 11.01 -4.70
C GLY A 229 11.96 11.16 -4.20
N VAL A 230 12.80 11.93 -4.90
CA VAL A 230 14.15 12.26 -4.43
C VAL A 230 14.04 13.21 -3.24
N PRO A 231 14.76 12.96 -2.14
CA PRO A 231 14.75 13.85 -0.99
C PRO A 231 15.08 15.28 -1.38
N SER A 232 14.20 16.23 -0.99
CA SER A 232 14.36 17.64 -1.28
C SER A 232 14.84 18.41 -0.05
N SER A 233 15.52 19.57 -0.24
CA SER A 233 15.97 20.41 0.85
C SER A 233 14.81 20.77 1.80
N ARG A 234 15.13 20.93 3.08
CA ARG A 234 14.22 21.45 4.11
C ARG A 234 14.62 22.85 4.58
N ASP A 235 15.45 23.54 3.80
CA ASP A 235 15.89 24.91 4.12
C ASP A 235 14.69 25.85 4.09
N VAL A 236 14.44 26.53 5.19
CA VAL A 236 13.33 27.48 5.35
C VAL A 236 13.77 28.86 4.85
N VAL A 237 13.02 29.43 3.94
CA VAL A 237 13.27 30.78 3.37
C VAL A 237 12.20 31.80 3.75
N GLY A 238 11.12 31.38 4.39
CA GLY A 238 10.03 32.21 4.85
C GLY A 238 8.98 31.44 5.62
N GLU A 239 8.00 32.16 6.13
CA GLU A 239 6.83 31.61 6.82
C GLU A 239 5.56 32.28 6.30
N VAL A 240 4.45 31.59 6.33
CA VAL A 240 3.14 32.11 5.95
C VAL A 240 2.05 31.57 6.87
N GLU A 241 1.10 32.41 7.21
CA GLU A 241 -0.16 32.02 7.83
C GLU A 241 -1.27 32.17 6.80
N ILE A 242 -2.11 31.13 6.65
CA ILE A 242 -3.22 31.11 5.71
C ILE A 242 -4.49 30.84 6.51
N ALA A 243 -5.37 31.84 6.58
CA ALA A 243 -6.68 31.70 7.17
C ALA A 243 -7.61 30.96 6.21
N ALA A 244 -8.48 30.11 6.75
CA ALA A 244 -9.51 29.40 5.98
C ALA A 244 -10.64 28.92 6.91
N SER A 245 -11.83 28.78 6.37
CA SER A 245 -12.99 28.26 7.10
C SER A 245 -12.90 26.74 7.34
N ALA A 246 -12.11 26.04 6.54
CA ALA A 246 -11.90 24.60 6.64
C ALA A 246 -10.48 24.19 6.27
N VAL A 247 -9.93 23.21 7.00
CA VAL A 247 -8.65 22.57 6.70
C VAL A 247 -8.87 21.06 6.50
N VAL A 248 -8.34 20.52 5.41
CA VAL A 248 -8.42 19.08 5.09
C VAL A 248 -7.01 18.48 5.10
N VAL A 249 -6.71 17.59 6.03
CA VAL A 249 -5.41 16.91 6.15
C VAL A 249 -5.40 15.65 5.26
N THR A 250 -4.49 15.63 4.29
CA THR A 250 -4.31 14.53 3.31
C THR A 250 -2.84 14.18 3.10
N SER A 251 -2.02 14.38 4.13
CA SER A 251 -0.54 14.41 4.09
C SER A 251 0.15 13.04 4.09
N GLY A 252 -0.59 11.94 4.02
CA GLY A 252 -0.03 10.59 4.09
C GLY A 252 0.18 10.08 5.52
N GLY A 253 0.88 8.94 5.64
CA GLY A 253 1.13 8.25 6.90
C GLY A 253 2.54 8.42 7.44
N ILE A 254 3.02 7.41 8.20
CA ILE A 254 4.30 7.43 8.91
C ILE A 254 5.38 6.52 8.29
N GLY A 255 5.10 5.88 7.15
CA GLY A 255 5.88 4.74 6.66
C GLY A 255 7.36 5.00 6.39
N ALA A 256 7.77 6.24 6.09
CA ALA A 256 9.17 6.62 5.91
C ALA A 256 9.85 7.04 7.22
N ASN A 257 9.10 7.39 8.23
CA ASN A 257 9.65 7.75 9.54
C ASN A 257 9.86 6.49 10.39
N HIS A 258 11.01 5.84 10.19
CA HIS A 258 11.32 4.58 10.88
C HIS A 258 11.43 4.75 12.41
N GLU A 259 11.73 5.94 12.91
CA GLU A 259 11.72 6.23 14.34
C GLU A 259 10.28 6.18 14.88
N LEU A 260 9.35 6.83 14.18
CA LEU A 260 7.94 6.82 14.55
C LEU A 260 7.32 5.43 14.37
N VAL A 261 7.67 4.70 13.30
CA VAL A 261 7.27 3.29 13.11
C VAL A 261 7.75 2.42 14.27
N ARG A 262 9.00 2.60 14.72
CA ARG A 262 9.58 1.86 15.85
C ARG A 262 8.87 2.16 17.17
N SER A 263 8.58 3.43 17.43
CA SER A 263 7.89 3.85 18.66
C SER A 263 6.45 3.33 18.77
N ARG A 264 5.82 3.08 17.62
CA ARG A 264 4.43 2.59 17.51
C ARG A 264 4.34 1.12 17.09
N TRP A 265 5.47 0.39 17.09
CA TRP A 265 5.48 -1.01 16.66
C TRP A 265 4.48 -1.86 17.46
N PRO A 266 3.57 -2.60 16.78
CA PRO A 266 2.53 -3.35 17.46
C PRO A 266 3.14 -4.47 18.31
N GLN A 267 2.71 -4.60 19.56
CA GLN A 267 3.13 -5.71 20.42
C GLN A 267 2.76 -7.08 19.82
N THR A 268 1.64 -7.13 19.08
CA THR A 268 1.17 -8.33 18.38
C THR A 268 2.02 -8.68 17.15
N ALA A 269 2.84 -7.77 16.67
CA ALA A 269 3.75 -8.02 15.55
C ALA A 269 5.13 -8.56 15.98
N GLY A 270 5.26 -8.99 17.26
CA GLY A 270 6.51 -9.54 17.76
C GLY A 270 7.60 -8.51 18.00
N ARG A 271 8.86 -8.93 17.87
CA ARG A 271 10.00 -8.07 18.13
C ARG A 271 10.25 -7.11 16.97
N LEU A 272 10.69 -5.91 17.32
CA LEU A 272 11.08 -4.90 16.36
C LEU A 272 12.28 -5.39 15.54
N PRO A 273 12.18 -5.44 14.19
CA PRO A 273 13.31 -5.82 13.36
C PRO A 273 14.43 -4.78 13.43
N ALA A 274 15.68 -5.24 13.45
CA ALA A 274 16.85 -4.36 13.50
C ALA A 274 16.94 -3.48 12.24
N ARG A 275 16.65 -4.07 11.08
CA ARG A 275 16.64 -3.40 9.78
C ARG A 275 15.25 -3.42 9.17
N MET A 276 14.84 -2.28 8.61
CA MET A 276 13.64 -2.13 7.79
C MET A 276 14.00 -1.37 6.50
N LEU A 277 13.32 -1.71 5.42
CA LEU A 277 13.36 -0.96 4.17
C LEU A 277 12.15 -0.03 4.10
N SER A 278 12.27 1.08 3.37
CA SER A 278 11.16 2.00 3.12
C SER A 278 10.55 1.78 1.74
N GLY A 279 9.27 1.43 1.71
CA GLY A 279 8.49 1.32 0.48
C GLY A 279 7.79 2.62 0.06
N VAL A 280 8.08 3.73 0.72
CA VAL A 280 7.47 5.06 0.48
C VAL A 280 8.54 6.16 0.53
N PRO A 281 8.34 7.27 -0.20
CA PRO A 281 9.26 8.41 -0.17
C PRO A 281 9.39 9.04 1.22
N ASP A 282 10.54 9.67 1.51
CA ASP A 282 10.90 10.31 2.79
C ASP A 282 9.87 11.34 3.28
N SER A 283 9.08 11.91 2.37
CA SER A 283 8.00 12.86 2.68
C SER A 283 6.79 12.21 3.38
N THR A 284 6.73 10.89 3.47
CA THR A 284 5.70 10.15 4.22
C THR A 284 6.12 10.03 5.69
N ASP A 285 6.24 11.17 6.35
CA ASP A 285 6.95 11.37 7.63
C ASP A 285 6.04 11.43 8.87
N GLY A 286 4.71 11.55 8.67
CA GLY A 286 3.73 11.63 9.76
C GLY A 286 3.60 13.00 10.42
N LEU A 287 4.30 14.03 9.93
CA LEU A 287 4.32 15.36 10.54
C LEU A 287 2.92 15.90 10.83
N MET A 288 2.04 15.91 9.84
CA MET A 288 0.70 16.48 10.01
C MET A 288 -0.22 15.68 10.94
N ILE A 289 0.03 14.37 11.14
CA ILE A 289 -0.68 13.59 12.16
C ILE A 289 -0.33 14.13 13.55
N GLY A 290 0.94 14.41 13.82
CA GLY A 290 1.41 15.04 15.05
C GLY A 290 0.85 16.46 15.22
N VAL A 291 0.95 17.30 14.20
CA VAL A 291 0.44 18.69 14.19
C VAL A 291 -1.07 18.73 14.51
N ALA A 292 -1.85 17.81 13.95
CA ALA A 292 -3.28 17.74 14.24
C ALA A 292 -3.55 17.27 15.69
N ALA A 293 -2.77 16.31 16.19
CA ALA A 293 -2.87 15.85 17.56
C ALA A 293 -2.55 16.97 18.57
N ASP A 294 -1.53 17.79 18.32
CA ASP A 294 -1.18 18.96 19.12
C ASP A 294 -2.31 20.01 19.13
N ALA A 295 -3.11 20.09 18.06
CA ALA A 295 -4.30 20.94 17.99
C ALA A 295 -5.55 20.31 18.66
N GLY A 296 -5.43 19.14 19.27
CA GLY A 296 -6.49 18.46 20.01
C GLY A 296 -7.26 17.39 19.23
N ALA A 297 -6.77 16.98 18.06
CA ALA A 297 -7.32 15.84 17.33
C ALA A 297 -7.00 14.53 18.05
N ALA A 298 -7.97 13.62 18.12
CA ALA A 298 -7.72 12.27 18.60
C ALA A 298 -7.09 11.39 17.50
N LEU A 299 -6.18 10.52 17.93
CA LEU A 299 -5.62 9.46 17.10
C LEU A 299 -6.26 8.12 17.48
N VAL A 300 -6.42 7.25 16.50
CA VAL A 300 -6.96 5.91 16.71
C VAL A 300 -5.99 4.87 16.14
N HIS A 301 -5.80 3.79 16.88
CA HIS A 301 -5.02 2.62 16.43
C HIS A 301 -3.60 2.96 15.93
N GLU A 302 -2.89 3.78 16.67
CA GLU A 302 -1.54 4.25 16.32
C GLU A 302 -0.53 3.13 16.09
N ASP A 303 -0.76 1.98 16.69
CA ASP A 303 0.03 0.76 16.55
C ASP A 303 -0.39 -0.13 15.38
N ARG A 304 -1.42 0.23 14.60
CA ARG A 304 -1.87 -0.59 13.47
C ARG A 304 -1.21 -0.15 12.17
N MET A 305 -0.51 -1.11 11.56
CA MET A 305 0.30 -0.88 10.37
C MET A 305 0.15 -2.05 9.39
N TRP A 306 0.40 -1.79 8.10
CA TRP A 306 0.43 -2.79 7.06
C TRP A 306 1.78 -2.75 6.36
N HIS A 307 2.74 -3.48 6.91
CA HIS A 307 4.07 -3.67 6.37
C HIS A 307 4.17 -5.02 5.69
N TYR A 308 5.19 -5.20 4.87
CA TYR A 308 5.38 -6.42 4.10
C TYR A 308 6.68 -7.12 4.48
N PRO A 309 6.67 -8.46 4.62
CA PRO A 309 7.89 -9.24 4.85
C PRO A 309 8.65 -9.56 3.55
N GLU A 310 8.11 -9.22 2.37
CA GLU A 310 8.69 -9.55 1.07
C GLU A 310 9.50 -8.39 0.46
N GLY A 311 10.14 -7.58 1.29
CA GLY A 311 10.97 -6.45 0.85
C GLY A 311 12.35 -6.88 0.39
N ILE A 312 12.83 -6.28 -0.71
CA ILE A 312 14.21 -6.35 -1.20
C ILE A 312 14.75 -4.94 -1.39
N ALA A 313 16.03 -4.71 -1.10
CA ALA A 313 16.65 -3.41 -1.31
C ALA A 313 16.66 -3.05 -2.79
N ASN A 314 16.27 -1.83 -3.13
CA ASN A 314 16.30 -1.37 -4.50
C ASN A 314 17.76 -1.13 -4.94
N HIS A 315 18.19 -1.78 -6.01
CA HIS A 315 19.54 -1.58 -6.59
C HIS A 315 19.74 -0.17 -7.19
N SER A 316 18.63 0.57 -7.40
CA SER A 316 18.63 1.96 -7.88
C SER A 316 17.73 2.80 -6.97
N PRO A 317 18.16 3.11 -5.73
CA PRO A 317 17.33 3.78 -4.74
C PRO A 317 17.02 5.23 -5.14
N VAL A 318 15.78 5.66 -4.88
CA VAL A 318 15.30 7.03 -5.11
C VAL A 318 15.25 7.81 -3.79
N TRP A 319 14.93 7.13 -2.68
CA TRP A 319 14.86 7.69 -1.32
C TRP A 319 15.63 6.81 -0.32
N THR A 320 15.69 7.26 0.91
CA THR A 320 16.42 6.56 2.00
C THR A 320 15.83 5.16 2.23
N ASP A 321 16.70 4.15 2.34
CA ASP A 321 16.34 2.74 2.55
C ASP A 321 15.31 2.20 1.54
N HIS A 322 15.30 2.72 0.31
CA HIS A 322 14.32 2.37 -0.71
C HIS A 322 14.26 0.87 -0.95
N GLY A 323 13.12 0.29 -0.62
CA GLY A 323 12.81 -1.12 -0.84
C GLY A 323 11.68 -1.35 -1.83
N ILE A 324 11.74 -2.49 -2.51
CA ILE A 324 10.70 -2.95 -3.44
C ILE A 324 10.07 -4.23 -2.88
N ARG A 325 8.75 -4.37 -2.98
CA ARG A 325 8.07 -5.63 -2.63
C ARG A 325 8.10 -6.60 -3.80
N ILE A 326 8.53 -7.83 -3.55
CA ILE A 326 8.23 -8.95 -4.45
C ILE A 326 6.75 -9.30 -4.31
N LEU A 327 6.07 -9.45 -5.43
CA LEU A 327 4.71 -9.98 -5.52
C LEU A 327 4.82 -11.45 -5.95
N PRO A 328 4.88 -12.41 -5.01
CA PRO A 328 5.19 -13.79 -5.33
C PRO A 328 3.95 -14.58 -5.75
N GLY A 329 4.16 -15.65 -6.50
CA GLY A 329 3.24 -16.78 -6.52
C GLY A 329 3.55 -17.77 -5.40
N PRO A 330 2.70 -18.81 -5.20
CA PRO A 330 2.76 -19.68 -4.02
C PRO A 330 3.81 -20.80 -4.06
N SER A 331 4.63 -20.88 -5.10
CA SER A 331 5.51 -22.05 -5.31
C SER A 331 6.85 -21.99 -4.58
N SER A 332 7.31 -20.80 -4.22
CA SER A 332 8.55 -20.61 -3.44
C SER A 332 8.38 -21.19 -2.03
N LEU A 333 9.38 -21.93 -1.53
CA LEU A 333 9.44 -22.22 -0.10
C LEU A 333 9.72 -20.92 0.66
N TRP A 334 8.95 -20.64 1.69
CA TRP A 334 9.21 -19.52 2.60
C TRP A 334 9.84 -20.06 3.87
N LEU A 335 11.05 -19.60 4.16
CA LEU A 335 11.84 -20.04 5.30
C LEU A 335 12.13 -18.86 6.23
N ASP A 336 12.24 -19.13 7.53
CA ASP A 336 12.75 -18.18 8.51
C ASP A 336 14.27 -17.99 8.34
N ALA A 337 14.89 -17.15 9.18
CA ALA A 337 16.30 -16.85 9.13
C ALA A 337 17.20 -18.09 9.37
N ASP A 338 16.71 -19.11 10.07
CA ASP A 338 17.41 -20.37 10.36
C ASP A 338 17.11 -21.46 9.32
N GLY A 339 16.38 -21.15 8.25
CA GLY A 339 16.06 -22.10 7.18
C GLY A 339 14.90 -23.05 7.49
N ASN A 340 14.12 -22.82 8.56
CA ASN A 340 12.93 -23.58 8.84
C ASN A 340 11.78 -23.06 8.00
N ARG A 341 10.99 -23.97 7.44
CA ARG A 341 9.83 -23.62 6.64
C ARG A 341 8.74 -22.96 7.48
N LEU A 342 8.19 -21.85 7.03
CA LEU A 342 7.05 -21.22 7.67
C LEU A 342 5.86 -22.20 7.72
N PRO A 343 5.08 -22.20 8.82
CA PRO A 343 3.94 -23.09 8.96
C PRO A 343 2.81 -22.73 8.00
N ALA A 344 1.99 -23.72 7.62
CA ALA A 344 0.75 -23.46 6.89
C ALA A 344 -0.20 -22.58 7.75
N PRO A 345 -0.87 -21.58 7.17
CA PRO A 345 -1.01 -21.27 5.76
C PRO A 345 -0.08 -20.14 5.27
N LEU A 346 1.03 -19.87 5.94
CA LEU A 346 1.95 -18.77 5.62
C LEU A 346 2.74 -19.10 4.33
N PHE A 347 2.00 -19.20 3.23
CA PHE A 347 2.58 -19.39 1.90
C PHE A 347 2.72 -18.04 1.20
N PRO A 348 3.69 -17.88 0.27
CA PRO A 348 3.83 -16.66 -0.52
C PRO A 348 2.50 -16.31 -1.22
N GLY A 349 2.06 -15.06 -1.10
CA GLY A 349 0.81 -14.56 -1.69
C GLY A 349 -0.48 -14.97 -0.95
N PHE A 350 -0.39 -15.51 0.26
CA PHE A 350 -1.56 -15.86 1.08
C PHE A 350 -1.82 -14.86 2.22
N ASP A 351 -0.91 -14.74 3.17
CA ASP A 351 -1.06 -13.89 4.35
C ASP A 351 0.27 -13.18 4.68
N ALA A 352 0.49 -12.01 4.11
CA ALA A 352 1.71 -11.25 4.31
C ALA A 352 1.87 -10.79 5.76
N LEU A 353 0.80 -10.34 6.42
CA LEU A 353 0.86 -9.88 7.80
C LEU A 353 1.12 -11.03 8.78
N GLY A 354 0.48 -12.19 8.57
CA GLY A 354 0.74 -13.37 9.39
C GLY A 354 2.17 -13.87 9.24
N ALA A 355 2.73 -13.81 8.02
CA ALA A 355 4.14 -14.15 7.79
C ALA A 355 5.07 -13.13 8.45
N LEU A 356 4.76 -11.83 8.37
CA LEU A 356 5.50 -10.77 9.07
C LEU A 356 5.53 -11.05 10.59
N GLN A 357 4.37 -11.29 11.19
CA GLN A 357 4.25 -11.58 12.63
C GLN A 357 5.08 -12.81 13.01
N HIS A 358 4.98 -13.90 12.24
CA HIS A 358 5.74 -15.12 12.51
C HIS A 358 7.27 -14.89 12.48
N VAL A 359 7.78 -14.16 11.48
CA VAL A 359 9.21 -13.83 11.35
C VAL A 359 9.66 -12.95 12.52
N THR A 360 8.90 -11.91 12.85
CA THR A 360 9.26 -10.95 13.90
C THR A 360 9.05 -11.48 15.30
N GLU A 361 8.11 -12.41 15.57
CA GLU A 361 7.97 -13.10 16.86
C GLU A 361 9.25 -13.82 17.28
N ARG A 362 9.98 -14.41 16.34
CA ARG A 362 11.27 -15.05 16.56
C ARG A 362 12.40 -14.04 16.81
N GLY A 363 12.18 -12.77 16.44
CA GLY A 363 13.19 -11.71 16.49
C GLY A 363 14.14 -11.74 15.30
N ASP A 364 13.72 -12.37 14.22
CA ASP A 364 14.45 -12.38 12.96
C ASP A 364 14.32 -11.02 12.26
N ASP A 365 15.32 -10.62 11.52
CA ASP A 365 15.34 -9.38 10.72
C ASP A 365 15.14 -9.66 9.22
N HIS A 366 15.13 -10.93 8.84
CA HIS A 366 14.94 -11.39 7.48
C HIS A 366 14.29 -12.77 7.41
N SER A 367 13.82 -13.12 6.23
CA SER A 367 13.38 -14.46 5.85
C SER A 367 13.87 -14.78 4.44
N TRP A 368 13.59 -15.99 3.94
CA TRP A 368 14.08 -16.45 2.66
C TRP A 368 12.97 -17.01 1.77
N PHE A 369 12.92 -16.60 0.51
CA PHE A 369 12.31 -17.44 -0.52
C PHE A 369 13.35 -18.38 -1.12
N VAL A 370 13.02 -19.68 -1.18
CA VAL A 370 13.83 -20.68 -1.89
C VAL A 370 13.01 -21.28 -3.02
N LEU A 371 13.54 -21.19 -4.24
CA LEU A 371 12.87 -21.57 -5.49
C LEU A 371 13.91 -21.95 -6.54
N ASN A 372 13.50 -22.20 -7.76
CA ASN A 372 14.39 -22.31 -8.91
C ASN A 372 14.12 -21.20 -9.96
N LYS A 373 15.01 -21.08 -10.93
CA LYS A 373 14.91 -20.08 -11.99
C LYS A 373 13.56 -20.06 -12.69
N ALA A 374 13.03 -21.24 -13.06
CA ALA A 374 11.77 -21.32 -13.79
C ALA A 374 10.55 -20.86 -12.95
N ILE A 375 10.57 -21.07 -11.63
CA ILE A 375 9.53 -20.54 -10.75
C ILE A 375 9.65 -19.01 -10.66
N MET A 376 10.86 -18.47 -10.49
CA MET A 376 11.09 -17.03 -10.46
C MET A 376 10.56 -16.36 -11.75
N GLU A 377 10.92 -16.90 -12.91
CA GLU A 377 10.48 -16.39 -14.20
C GLU A 377 8.97 -16.41 -14.39
N SER A 378 8.28 -17.38 -13.76
CA SER A 378 6.82 -17.56 -13.91
C SER A 378 6.00 -16.79 -12.88
N GLU A 379 6.54 -16.57 -11.68
CA GLU A 379 5.75 -16.13 -10.53
C GLU A 379 6.16 -14.77 -9.94
N PHE A 380 7.41 -14.33 -10.16
CA PHE A 380 7.83 -13.06 -9.60
C PHE A 380 7.32 -11.89 -10.43
N ALA A 381 6.72 -10.94 -9.71
CA ALA A 381 6.47 -9.58 -10.17
C ALA A 381 6.95 -8.64 -9.07
N LEU A 382 7.19 -7.40 -9.42
CA LEU A 382 7.62 -6.36 -8.47
C LEU A 382 6.52 -5.33 -8.31
N SER A 383 6.34 -4.83 -7.09
CA SER A 383 5.43 -3.72 -6.84
C SER A 383 6.05 -2.40 -7.33
N GLY A 384 5.17 -1.42 -7.60
CA GLY A 384 5.60 -0.09 -8.00
C GLY A 384 5.35 0.21 -9.47
N SER A 385 5.04 1.48 -9.76
CA SER A 385 4.84 1.96 -11.13
C SER A 385 6.13 1.93 -11.94
N GLU A 386 7.27 2.22 -11.31
CA GLU A 386 8.61 2.24 -11.89
C GLU A 386 9.11 0.84 -12.26
N GLN A 387 8.63 -0.19 -11.56
CA GLN A 387 8.96 -1.58 -11.82
C GLN A 387 8.02 -2.23 -12.87
N ASN A 388 7.04 -1.49 -13.37
CA ASN A 388 6.08 -1.98 -14.35
C ASN A 388 5.93 -0.99 -15.53
N PRO A 389 7.03 -0.69 -16.25
CA PRO A 389 7.05 0.34 -17.29
C PRO A 389 6.10 0.05 -18.46
N ASP A 390 5.79 -1.21 -18.72
CA ASP A 390 4.82 -1.65 -19.73
C ASP A 390 3.38 -1.23 -19.37
N LEU A 391 2.96 -1.48 -18.13
CA LEU A 391 1.64 -1.10 -17.61
C LEU A 391 1.57 0.40 -17.38
N THR A 392 2.60 0.99 -16.77
CA THR A 392 2.67 2.42 -16.45
C THR A 392 2.72 3.28 -17.71
N GLY A 393 3.55 2.89 -18.67
CA GLY A 393 3.66 3.57 -19.97
C GLY A 393 2.56 3.22 -20.96
N LYS A 394 1.64 2.32 -20.60
CA LYS A 394 0.59 1.83 -21.48
C LYS A 394 1.16 1.23 -22.78
N ASP A 395 2.35 0.60 -22.70
CA ASP A 395 3.07 0.05 -23.85
C ASP A 395 2.71 -1.41 -24.11
N VAL A 396 1.84 -1.64 -25.10
CA VAL A 396 1.39 -2.98 -25.48
C VAL A 396 2.51 -3.86 -26.05
N ARG A 397 3.60 -3.28 -26.56
CA ARG A 397 4.73 -4.05 -27.10
C ARG A 397 5.57 -4.61 -25.95
N LEU A 398 5.85 -3.79 -24.95
CA LEU A 398 6.50 -4.25 -23.73
C LEU A 398 5.62 -5.25 -22.97
N LEU A 399 4.30 -5.02 -22.90
CA LEU A 399 3.35 -5.94 -22.29
C LEU A 399 3.38 -7.33 -22.94
N ALA A 400 3.52 -7.39 -24.27
CA ALA A 400 3.62 -8.66 -24.99
C ALA A 400 4.85 -9.49 -24.56
N GLN A 401 5.89 -8.87 -24.02
CA GLN A 401 7.08 -9.59 -23.52
C GLN A 401 6.77 -10.42 -22.26
N ARG A 402 5.71 -10.08 -21.50
CA ARG A 402 5.30 -10.87 -20.32
C ARG A 402 4.81 -12.28 -20.65
N VAL A 403 4.42 -12.54 -21.89
CA VAL A 403 3.99 -13.88 -22.33
C VAL A 403 5.12 -14.67 -23.01
N LEU A 404 6.28 -14.07 -23.18
CA LEU A 404 7.48 -14.75 -23.69
C LEU A 404 8.17 -15.51 -22.53
N PRO A 405 8.91 -16.59 -22.85
CA PRO A 405 9.73 -17.29 -21.87
C PRO A 405 10.79 -16.35 -21.24
N GLY A 406 11.01 -16.49 -19.93
CA GLY A 406 11.99 -15.72 -19.17
C GLY A 406 11.34 -14.75 -18.17
N ALA A 407 12.15 -14.19 -17.27
CA ALA A 407 11.72 -13.19 -16.32
C ALA A 407 11.38 -11.87 -17.02
N VAL A 408 10.35 -11.17 -16.52
CA VAL A 408 10.11 -9.78 -16.96
C VAL A 408 11.32 -8.90 -16.62
N GLY A 409 11.61 -7.92 -17.49
CA GLY A 409 12.84 -7.14 -17.45
C GLY A 409 13.26 -6.62 -16.06
N PRO A 410 12.37 -6.00 -15.26
CA PRO A 410 12.68 -5.57 -13.89
C PRO A 410 13.10 -6.72 -12.97
N VAL A 411 12.41 -7.86 -13.00
CA VAL A 411 12.79 -9.05 -12.20
C VAL A 411 14.15 -9.58 -12.61
N ALA A 412 14.44 -9.65 -13.92
CA ALA A 412 15.75 -10.07 -14.41
C ALA A 412 16.87 -9.17 -13.91
N ARG A 413 16.67 -7.84 -13.95
CA ARG A 413 17.67 -6.88 -13.42
C ARG A 413 17.92 -7.06 -11.92
N PHE A 414 16.88 -7.28 -11.10
CA PHE A 414 17.06 -7.56 -9.68
C PHE A 414 17.82 -8.86 -9.46
N ALA A 415 17.50 -9.91 -10.23
CA ALA A 415 18.19 -11.21 -10.12
C ALA A 415 19.68 -11.14 -10.50
N GLU A 416 20.08 -10.18 -11.34
CA GLU A 416 21.46 -9.96 -11.77
C GLU A 416 22.22 -8.98 -10.86
N GLN A 417 21.55 -7.93 -10.35
CA GLN A 417 22.23 -6.80 -9.70
C GLN A 417 22.07 -6.78 -8.17
N SER A 418 21.05 -7.45 -7.64
CA SER A 418 20.82 -7.45 -6.20
C SER A 418 21.63 -8.53 -5.50
N PRO A 419 22.45 -8.18 -4.48
CA PRO A 419 23.20 -9.17 -3.69
C PRO A 419 22.26 -10.07 -2.86
N GLU A 420 21.00 -9.74 -2.74
CA GLU A 420 20.00 -10.52 -1.99
C GLU A 420 19.52 -11.75 -2.76
N PHE A 421 19.88 -11.87 -4.06
CA PHE A 421 19.58 -13.03 -4.91
C PHE A 421 20.82 -13.93 -5.00
N VAL A 422 20.82 -15.05 -4.30
CA VAL A 422 21.94 -16.01 -4.29
C VAL A 422 21.57 -17.28 -5.05
N TRP A 423 22.43 -17.71 -5.97
CA TRP A 423 22.23 -18.83 -6.88
C TRP A 423 23.12 -20.01 -6.53
N ALA A 424 22.66 -21.25 -6.72
CA ALA A 424 23.47 -22.46 -6.56
C ALA A 424 22.86 -23.62 -7.34
N ASP A 425 23.67 -24.67 -7.59
CA ASP A 425 23.20 -25.88 -8.26
C ASP A 425 22.64 -26.91 -7.28
N THR A 426 23.06 -26.87 -6.01
CA THR A 426 22.59 -27.78 -4.96
C THR A 426 22.03 -27.03 -3.75
N PRO A 427 21.13 -27.64 -2.97
CA PRO A 427 20.62 -27.04 -1.75
C PRO A 427 21.71 -26.77 -0.70
N GLU A 428 22.73 -27.64 -0.62
CA GLU A 428 23.84 -27.49 0.33
C GLU A 428 24.71 -26.27 -0.02
N GLU A 429 25.03 -26.10 -1.30
CA GLU A 429 25.76 -24.92 -1.78
C GLU A 429 24.92 -23.66 -1.58
N LEU A 430 23.61 -23.75 -1.84
CA LEU A 430 22.69 -22.64 -1.62
C LEU A 430 22.71 -22.19 -0.15
N ALA A 431 22.61 -23.11 0.81
CA ALA A 431 22.70 -22.82 2.24
C ALA A 431 24.02 -22.14 2.61
N ALA A 432 25.15 -22.61 2.07
CA ALA A 432 26.44 -22.00 2.30
C ALA A 432 26.48 -20.54 1.80
N ARG A 433 25.93 -20.25 0.63
CA ARG A 433 25.83 -18.88 0.08
C ARG A 433 24.85 -17.99 0.86
N MET A 434 23.73 -18.54 1.34
CA MET A 434 22.81 -17.84 2.23
C MET A 434 23.51 -17.42 3.52
N ASN A 435 24.25 -18.33 4.15
CA ASN A 435 25.01 -18.04 5.37
C ASN A 435 26.09 -16.99 5.14
N ALA A 436 26.84 -17.07 4.04
CA ALA A 436 27.83 -16.05 3.68
C ALA A 436 27.22 -14.66 3.52
N LEU A 437 26.00 -14.56 2.97
CA LEU A 437 25.28 -13.28 2.87
C LEU A 437 24.84 -12.74 4.24
N VAL A 438 24.41 -13.61 5.16
CA VAL A 438 24.09 -13.23 6.54
C VAL A 438 25.33 -12.70 7.25
N GLU A 439 26.47 -13.43 7.17
CA GLU A 439 27.75 -13.06 7.78
C GLU A 439 28.29 -11.72 7.25
N ALA A 440 28.10 -11.44 5.96
CA ALA A 440 28.49 -10.19 5.32
C ALA A 440 27.60 -8.99 5.69
N THR A 441 26.47 -9.21 6.39
CA THR A 441 25.49 -8.17 6.70
C THR A 441 25.57 -7.81 8.19
N PRO A 442 26.04 -6.61 8.56
CA PRO A 442 26.17 -6.21 9.97
C PRO A 442 24.84 -6.28 10.71
N GLY A 443 24.84 -6.94 11.88
CA GLY A 443 23.66 -7.08 12.74
C GLY A 443 22.68 -8.18 12.33
N SER A 444 22.82 -8.76 11.13
CA SER A 444 21.98 -9.88 10.69
C SER A 444 22.31 -11.16 11.47
N ARG A 445 21.30 -11.98 11.73
CA ARG A 445 21.41 -13.22 12.51
C ARG A 445 20.67 -14.33 11.79
N GLY A 446 21.03 -15.57 12.08
CA GLY A 446 20.44 -16.77 11.51
C GLY A 446 21.51 -17.65 10.86
N HIS A 447 21.23 -18.94 10.80
CA HIS A 447 22.13 -19.91 10.17
C HIS A 447 21.32 -21.06 9.57
N VAL A 448 21.44 -21.23 8.28
CA VAL A 448 20.77 -22.30 7.55
C VAL A 448 21.64 -23.55 7.54
N ASP A 449 21.18 -24.62 8.18
CA ASP A 449 21.85 -25.93 8.13
C ASP A 449 21.71 -26.52 6.72
N PRO A 450 22.85 -26.82 6.03
CA PRO A 450 22.82 -27.34 4.66
C PRO A 450 22.07 -28.66 4.50
N ALA A 451 22.20 -29.58 5.47
CA ALA A 451 21.54 -30.88 5.41
C ALA A 451 20.02 -30.74 5.67
N ALA A 452 19.63 -29.83 6.58
CA ALA A 452 18.24 -29.54 6.84
C ALA A 452 17.56 -28.92 5.59
N LEU A 453 18.21 -27.94 4.94
CA LEU A 453 17.69 -27.34 3.70
C LEU A 453 17.52 -28.39 2.60
N ALA A 454 18.53 -29.21 2.36
CA ALA A 454 18.48 -30.29 1.37
C ALA A 454 17.33 -31.26 1.66
N ARG A 455 17.11 -31.59 2.94
CA ARG A 455 16.01 -32.46 3.36
C ARG A 455 14.65 -31.80 3.07
N VAL A 456 14.44 -30.52 3.41
CA VAL A 456 13.20 -29.80 3.17
C VAL A 456 12.88 -29.73 1.67
N VAL A 457 13.86 -29.36 0.85
CA VAL A 457 13.74 -29.33 -0.61
C VAL A 457 13.38 -30.71 -1.17
N ARG A 458 14.10 -31.75 -0.78
CA ARG A 458 13.83 -33.12 -1.23
C ARG A 458 12.43 -33.59 -0.86
N LEU A 459 11.99 -33.38 0.40
CA LEU A 459 10.67 -33.82 0.85
C LEU A 459 9.54 -33.09 0.10
N ARG A 460 9.68 -31.80 -0.18
CA ARG A 460 8.74 -31.06 -1.02
C ARG A 460 8.73 -31.59 -2.45
N ASP A 461 9.87 -31.80 -3.04
CA ASP A 461 9.99 -32.31 -4.41
C ASP A 461 9.37 -33.71 -4.58
N GLU A 462 9.50 -34.58 -3.57
CA GLU A 462 8.80 -35.87 -3.56
C GLU A 462 7.26 -35.69 -3.60
N GLN A 463 6.71 -34.72 -2.85
CA GLN A 463 5.27 -34.46 -2.88
C GLN A 463 4.81 -33.96 -4.26
N VAL A 464 5.64 -33.17 -4.94
CA VAL A 464 5.34 -32.74 -6.31
C VAL A 464 5.40 -33.93 -7.29
N ARG A 465 6.39 -34.83 -7.16
CA ARG A 465 6.54 -35.99 -8.04
C ARG A 465 5.42 -37.00 -7.86
N THR A 466 5.00 -37.25 -6.61
CA THR A 466 3.92 -38.18 -6.33
C THR A 466 2.55 -37.67 -6.76
N GLY A 467 2.34 -36.34 -6.72
CA GLY A 467 1.08 -35.71 -7.08
C GLY A 467 -0.11 -36.06 -6.18
N LEU A 468 0.14 -36.65 -4.99
CA LEU A 468 -0.92 -37.16 -4.09
C LEU A 468 -1.40 -36.10 -3.05
N GLY A 469 -0.76 -34.94 -3.01
CA GLY A 469 -1.30 -33.79 -2.29
C GLY A 469 -1.23 -33.86 -0.75
N LYS A 470 -0.15 -34.41 -0.17
CA LYS A 470 0.06 -34.40 1.29
C LYS A 470 0.57 -33.04 1.80
N ASP A 471 1.46 -32.39 1.05
CA ASP A 471 2.01 -31.08 1.42
C ASP A 471 0.97 -29.99 1.19
N PRO A 472 0.58 -29.21 2.23
CA PRO A 472 -0.46 -28.18 2.12
C PRO A 472 -0.12 -27.09 1.09
N GLN A 473 1.15 -26.68 0.95
CA GLN A 473 1.54 -25.68 -0.04
C GLN A 473 1.46 -26.22 -1.48
N VAL A 474 1.86 -27.48 -1.70
CA VAL A 474 1.75 -28.12 -3.03
C VAL A 474 0.27 -28.21 -3.43
N VAL A 475 -0.62 -28.57 -2.49
CA VAL A 475 -2.08 -28.55 -2.71
C VAL A 475 -2.57 -27.14 -3.01
N ALA A 476 -2.19 -26.16 -2.20
CA ALA A 476 -2.59 -24.77 -2.38
C ALA A 476 -2.13 -24.21 -3.74
N THR A 477 -0.90 -24.51 -4.16
CA THR A 477 -0.39 -24.14 -5.49
C THR A 477 -1.21 -24.77 -6.62
N ALA A 478 -1.51 -26.06 -6.53
CA ALA A 478 -2.31 -26.75 -7.52
C ALA A 478 -3.74 -26.20 -7.60
N MET A 479 -4.35 -25.86 -6.45
CA MET A 479 -5.69 -25.28 -6.37
C MET A 479 -5.72 -23.84 -6.86
N ALA A 480 -4.67 -23.04 -6.59
CA ALA A 480 -4.56 -21.68 -7.10
C ALA A 480 -4.65 -21.62 -8.63
N ARG A 481 -4.10 -22.61 -9.31
CA ARG A 481 -4.16 -22.73 -10.78
C ARG A 481 -5.55 -23.02 -11.34
N ARG A 482 -6.55 -23.33 -10.50
CA ARG A 482 -7.95 -23.42 -10.96
C ARG A 482 -8.49 -22.06 -11.36
N TYR A 483 -8.02 -20.98 -10.73
CA TYR A 483 -8.32 -19.65 -11.21
C TYR A 483 -7.53 -19.38 -12.49
N ARG A 484 -8.26 -19.05 -13.58
CA ARG A 484 -7.69 -18.95 -14.92
C ARG A 484 -6.58 -17.90 -15.02
N VAL A 485 -6.75 -16.76 -14.35
CA VAL A 485 -5.77 -15.67 -14.39
C VAL A 485 -4.46 -16.10 -13.72
N ASP A 486 -4.54 -16.69 -12.53
CA ASP A 486 -3.35 -17.18 -11.83
C ASP A 486 -2.61 -18.27 -12.64
N ARG A 487 -3.36 -19.15 -13.26
CA ARG A 487 -2.78 -20.17 -14.13
C ARG A 487 -2.00 -19.59 -15.32
N LEU A 488 -2.44 -18.44 -15.83
CA LEU A 488 -1.85 -17.83 -17.03
C LEU A 488 -0.64 -16.95 -16.71
N ILE A 489 -0.67 -16.20 -15.61
CA ILE A 489 0.29 -15.11 -15.40
C ILE A 489 0.97 -15.09 -14.02
N ARG A 490 0.60 -15.97 -13.07
CA ARG A 490 1.09 -15.80 -11.69
C ARG A 490 1.48 -17.10 -10.97
N VAL A 491 0.96 -18.25 -11.36
CA VAL A 491 1.18 -19.50 -10.63
C VAL A 491 1.76 -20.56 -11.54
N SER A 492 3.01 -20.90 -11.31
CA SER A 492 3.72 -21.98 -12.00
C SER A 492 3.03 -23.34 -11.79
N PRO A 493 3.06 -24.25 -12.76
CA PRO A 493 2.71 -25.64 -12.48
C PRO A 493 3.57 -26.15 -11.31
N PRO A 494 3.03 -26.99 -10.41
CA PRO A 494 3.86 -27.65 -9.41
C PRO A 494 5.04 -28.37 -10.08
N ARG A 495 6.25 -27.97 -9.71
CA ARG A 495 7.50 -28.53 -10.25
C ARG A 495 8.51 -28.76 -9.16
N PRO A 496 9.34 -29.82 -9.24
CA PRO A 496 10.44 -30.01 -8.30
C PRO A 496 11.43 -28.83 -8.38
N LEU A 497 11.96 -28.40 -7.24
CA LEU A 497 12.97 -27.33 -7.19
C LEU A 497 14.29 -27.80 -7.80
N THR A 498 14.61 -29.08 -7.62
CA THR A 498 15.88 -29.69 -8.08
C THR A 498 15.80 -30.28 -9.48
N ALA A 499 14.79 -29.93 -10.29
CA ALA A 499 14.70 -30.43 -11.65
C ALA A 499 15.71 -29.71 -12.56
N PRO A 500 16.70 -30.40 -13.17
CA PRO A 500 17.79 -29.75 -13.94
C PRO A 500 17.30 -28.87 -15.09
N LYS A 501 16.17 -29.25 -15.70
CA LYS A 501 15.56 -28.50 -16.81
C LYS A 501 14.98 -27.13 -16.41
N ASP A 502 14.74 -26.94 -15.11
CA ASP A 502 14.11 -25.72 -14.56
C ASP A 502 15.17 -24.71 -14.05
N GLY A 503 16.44 -24.96 -14.33
CA GLY A 503 17.59 -24.11 -14.02
C GLY A 503 18.08 -24.23 -12.57
N PRO A 504 19.05 -23.40 -12.16
CA PRO A 504 19.63 -23.45 -10.84
C PRO A 504 18.62 -23.06 -9.75
N LEU A 505 18.96 -23.43 -8.50
CA LEU A 505 18.29 -22.95 -7.31
C LEU A 505 18.60 -21.49 -7.04
N LEU A 506 17.67 -20.82 -6.41
CA LEU A 506 17.74 -19.42 -6.00
C LEU A 506 17.24 -19.30 -4.56
N ALA A 507 17.98 -18.57 -3.72
CA ALA A 507 17.44 -18.01 -2.50
C ALA A 507 17.39 -16.49 -2.60
N VAL A 508 16.30 -15.89 -2.13
CA VAL A 508 16.16 -14.44 -2.04
C VAL A 508 16.00 -14.05 -0.59
N ARG A 509 16.90 -13.22 -0.06
CA ARG A 509 16.77 -12.65 1.28
C ARG A 509 15.72 -11.56 1.28
N LEU A 510 14.76 -11.69 2.16
CA LEU A 510 13.62 -10.77 2.30
C LEU A 510 13.75 -9.98 3.60
N SER A 511 13.50 -8.70 3.54
CA SER A 511 13.50 -7.80 4.70
C SER A 511 12.11 -7.21 4.93
N VAL A 512 11.85 -6.73 6.14
CA VAL A 512 10.63 -5.99 6.44
C VAL A 512 10.63 -4.67 5.66
N LEU A 513 9.56 -4.44 4.92
CA LEU A 513 9.32 -3.24 4.13
C LEU A 513 8.21 -2.42 4.77
N THR A 514 8.53 -1.24 5.31
CA THR A 514 7.53 -0.33 5.83
C THR A 514 6.71 0.25 4.69
N ARG A 515 5.40 0.35 4.87
CA ARG A 515 4.54 0.80 3.76
C ARG A 515 3.39 1.66 4.21
N LYS A 516 2.46 1.14 5.02
CA LYS A 516 1.17 1.78 5.24
C LYS A 516 0.83 1.90 6.71
N THR A 517 0.17 3.00 7.04
CA THR A 517 -0.39 3.31 8.35
C THR A 517 -1.88 3.00 8.30
N LEU A 518 -2.39 2.14 9.19
CA LEU A 518 -3.82 1.80 9.26
C LEU A 518 -4.55 2.63 10.32
N GLY A 519 -3.84 3.09 11.34
CA GLY A 519 -4.31 4.09 12.29
C GLY A 519 -4.20 5.52 11.76
N GLY A 520 -4.38 6.50 12.61
CA GLY A 520 -4.23 7.91 12.26
C GLY A 520 -5.31 8.78 12.88
N LEU A 521 -5.61 9.91 12.25
CA LEU A 521 -6.63 10.85 12.71
C LEU A 521 -8.00 10.18 12.78
N TRP A 522 -8.62 10.27 13.96
CA TRP A 522 -9.93 9.69 14.18
C TRP A 522 -11.01 10.58 13.57
N THR A 523 -11.79 10.06 12.63
CA THR A 523 -12.83 10.81 11.94
C THR A 523 -14.18 10.13 12.03
N ASP A 524 -15.26 10.91 11.96
CA ASP A 524 -16.59 10.39 11.68
C ASP A 524 -16.77 10.06 10.17
N THR A 525 -17.93 9.58 9.80
CA THR A 525 -18.26 9.19 8.40
C THR A 525 -18.42 10.36 7.43
N SER A 526 -18.33 11.60 7.93
CA SER A 526 -18.24 12.83 7.12
C SER A 526 -16.81 13.34 7.02
N ALA A 527 -15.82 12.53 7.42
CA ALA A 527 -14.40 12.85 7.46
C ALA A 527 -14.04 14.00 8.42
N ARG A 528 -14.95 14.44 9.32
CA ARG A 528 -14.65 15.44 10.34
C ARG A 528 -13.78 14.82 11.43
N VAL A 529 -12.72 15.51 11.79
CA VAL A 529 -11.79 15.05 12.83
C VAL A 529 -12.45 15.16 14.22
N LEU A 530 -12.24 14.15 15.04
CA LEU A 530 -12.81 14.04 16.38
C LEU A 530 -11.77 14.34 17.46
N ARG A 531 -12.23 14.82 18.60
CA ARG A 531 -11.48 14.88 19.86
C ARG A 531 -11.57 13.56 20.63
N ALA A 532 -10.78 13.42 21.67
CA ALA A 532 -10.75 12.21 22.51
C ALA A 532 -12.10 11.86 23.17
N ASP A 533 -12.95 12.85 23.42
CA ASP A 533 -14.29 12.66 23.95
C ASP A 533 -15.33 12.27 22.86
N GLY A 534 -14.91 12.19 21.61
CA GLY A 534 -15.75 11.89 20.46
C GLY A 534 -16.49 13.10 19.88
N SER A 535 -16.33 14.30 20.42
CA SER A 535 -16.86 15.53 19.82
C SER A 535 -16.06 15.93 18.57
N VAL A 536 -16.69 16.62 17.64
CA VAL A 536 -16.03 17.12 16.43
C VAL A 536 -15.06 18.24 16.81
N LEU A 537 -13.86 18.23 16.24
CA LEU A 537 -12.95 19.40 16.22
C LEU A 537 -13.34 20.27 15.02
N PRO A 538 -14.04 21.41 15.25
CA PRO A 538 -14.59 22.20 14.16
C PRO A 538 -13.49 22.77 13.25
N GLY A 539 -13.79 22.89 11.96
CA GLY A 539 -12.86 23.44 10.97
C GLY A 539 -11.79 22.44 10.50
N LEU A 540 -11.79 21.18 10.98
CA LEU A 540 -10.77 20.19 10.60
C LEU A 540 -11.41 18.90 10.04
N TRP A 541 -10.94 18.49 8.87
CA TRP A 541 -11.24 17.22 8.21
C TRP A 541 -9.96 16.47 7.91
N ALA A 542 -10.05 15.15 7.72
CA ALA A 542 -8.93 14.34 7.30
C ALA A 542 -9.36 13.23 6.33
N ALA A 543 -8.49 12.90 5.37
CA ALA A 543 -8.73 11.84 4.40
C ALA A 543 -7.42 11.15 3.98
N GLY A 544 -7.55 10.01 3.31
CA GLY A 544 -6.41 9.21 2.88
C GLY A 544 -5.68 8.56 4.05
N GLU A 545 -4.40 8.30 3.87
CA GLU A 545 -3.59 7.58 4.85
C GLU A 545 -3.42 8.32 6.19
N ALA A 546 -3.49 9.66 6.20
CA ALA A 546 -3.49 10.44 7.44
C ALA A 546 -4.64 10.05 8.39
N ALA A 547 -5.74 9.52 7.84
CA ALA A 547 -6.88 8.96 8.56
C ALA A 547 -7.04 7.44 8.31
N GLY A 548 -5.95 6.70 8.08
CA GLY A 548 -5.97 5.24 7.90
C GLY A 548 -6.70 4.76 6.63
N PHE A 549 -6.68 5.55 5.56
CA PHE A 549 -7.32 5.29 4.26
C PHE A 549 -8.86 5.36 4.22
N GLY A 550 -9.46 5.88 5.23
CA GLY A 550 -10.92 6.07 5.32
C GLY A 550 -11.21 6.99 6.47
N GLY A 551 -11.00 6.50 7.62
CA GLY A 551 -11.18 7.18 8.90
C GLY A 551 -11.62 6.19 9.95
N GLY A 552 -11.52 6.55 11.23
CA GLY A 552 -12.01 5.74 12.33
C GLY A 552 -11.38 4.35 12.46
N GLY A 553 -10.23 4.09 11.84
CA GLY A 553 -9.58 2.78 11.86
C GLY A 553 -10.24 1.74 10.93
N VAL A 554 -10.68 2.17 9.76
CA VAL A 554 -11.43 1.41 8.77
C VAL A 554 -10.91 0.00 8.45
N HIS A 555 -9.60 -0.20 8.52
CA HIS A 555 -8.97 -1.49 8.26
C HIS A 555 -8.83 -2.38 9.50
N GLY A 556 -9.15 -1.88 10.69
CA GLY A 556 -8.94 -2.62 11.92
C GLY A 556 -7.51 -3.12 12.05
N HIS A 557 -7.32 -4.44 12.17
CA HIS A 557 -6.00 -5.06 12.30
C HIS A 557 -5.37 -5.48 10.97
N ARG A 558 -6.19 -5.75 9.93
CA ARG A 558 -5.72 -6.27 8.63
C ARG A 558 -6.46 -5.60 7.49
N ALA A 559 -5.72 -5.16 6.48
CA ALA A 559 -6.29 -4.60 5.27
C ALA A 559 -6.52 -5.66 4.18
N LEU A 560 -7.38 -5.35 3.24
CA LEU A 560 -7.53 -6.07 1.98
C LEU A 560 -6.77 -5.34 0.87
N GLU A 561 -6.05 -6.08 0.04
CA GLU A 561 -5.26 -5.47 -1.04
C GLU A 561 -6.16 -4.78 -2.09
N GLY A 562 -5.75 -3.59 -2.51
CA GLY A 562 -6.52 -2.72 -3.42
C GLY A 562 -7.41 -1.70 -2.73
N THR A 563 -7.57 -1.78 -1.39
CA THR A 563 -8.40 -0.86 -0.61
C THR A 563 -7.71 0.46 -0.29
N PHE A 564 -6.38 0.53 -0.35
CA PHE A 564 -5.60 1.74 0.00
C PHE A 564 -5.82 2.90 -0.97
N LEU A 565 -5.62 2.68 -2.27
CA LEU A 565 -5.93 3.69 -3.29
C LEU A 565 -7.44 3.95 -3.35
N GLY A 566 -8.24 2.90 -3.22
CA GLY A 566 -9.70 3.00 -3.11
C GLY A 566 -10.13 3.86 -1.93
N GLY A 567 -9.51 3.67 -0.76
CA GLY A 567 -9.75 4.46 0.45
C GLY A 567 -9.36 5.92 0.28
N CYS A 568 -8.22 6.19 -0.39
CA CYS A 568 -7.84 7.55 -0.75
C CYS A 568 -8.88 8.24 -1.64
N LEU A 569 -9.39 7.53 -2.65
CA LEU A 569 -10.43 8.03 -3.56
C LEU A 569 -11.74 8.29 -2.81
N TYR A 570 -12.17 7.32 -2.01
CA TYR A 570 -13.43 7.39 -1.28
C TYR A 570 -13.42 8.48 -0.20
N SER A 571 -12.43 8.46 0.69
CA SER A 571 -12.35 9.43 1.78
C SER A 571 -12.07 10.86 1.30
N GLY A 572 -11.23 11.03 0.27
CA GLY A 572 -11.02 12.34 -0.36
C GLY A 572 -12.31 12.91 -0.94
N ARG A 573 -13.12 12.07 -1.59
CA ARG A 573 -14.44 12.45 -2.13
C ARG A 573 -15.43 12.78 -1.02
N VAL A 574 -15.47 11.98 0.04
CA VAL A 574 -16.33 12.25 1.21
C VAL A 574 -15.93 13.57 1.87
N ALA A 575 -14.64 13.79 2.15
CA ALA A 575 -14.16 15.01 2.77
C ALA A 575 -14.48 16.24 1.93
N GLY A 576 -14.17 16.21 0.62
CA GLY A 576 -14.46 17.34 -0.28
C GLY A 576 -15.93 17.72 -0.31
N ARG A 577 -16.83 16.72 -0.39
CA ARG A 577 -18.28 16.94 -0.38
C ARG A 577 -18.82 17.42 0.95
N ALA A 578 -18.32 16.86 2.06
CA ALA A 578 -18.73 17.26 3.40
C ALA A 578 -18.35 18.71 3.67
N VAL A 579 -17.11 19.11 3.39
CA VAL A 579 -16.65 20.50 3.51
C VAL A 579 -17.47 21.43 2.64
N ALA A 580 -17.72 21.08 1.37
CA ALA A 580 -18.52 21.90 0.47
C ALA A 580 -19.95 22.13 0.99
N ALA A 581 -20.56 21.10 1.60
CA ALA A 581 -21.89 21.19 2.20
C ALA A 581 -21.90 22.02 3.50
N ASP A 582 -20.86 21.90 4.34
CA ASP A 582 -20.75 22.65 5.60
C ASP A 582 -20.55 24.16 5.36
N LEU A 583 -19.96 24.55 4.23
CA LEU A 583 -19.73 25.94 3.86
C LEU A 583 -20.92 26.57 3.10
N GLY A 584 -21.97 25.82 2.81
CA GLY A 584 -23.23 26.28 2.17
C GLY A 584 -23.11 26.29 0.67
#